data_c53f2922f3bd56caaddcf68b2907a757
#
_entry.id   c53f2922f3bd56caaddcf68b2907a757
#
_cell.length_a   1.000
_cell.length_b   1.000
_cell.length_c   1.000
_cell.angle_alpha   90.00
_cell.angle_beta   90.00
_cell.angle_gamma   90.00
#
_symmetry.space_group_name_H-M   'P 1'
#
loop_
_entity.id
_entity.type
_entity.pdbx_description
1 polymer ?
#
loop_
_entity_poly.entity_id
_entity_poly.type
_entity_poly.pdbx_seq_one_letter_code
_entity_poly.pdbx_strand_id
1 'polypeptide(L)'
;SLTPTVAIVDPALVLTVPGSVAADTGMDVLTHATEAYVSQMASDFTDGLALQAIKLVFENLESSVKNADFHSREKMHNASTIAGMAFANAFLGISHSMAHKIGAQFHTIHGRTNAILLPYVIRYNGTRPAKTATWPKYNYYRADEKYQDIARMLGLPCSTPEEAVEAYAKAVYELGERCGIEMNFKAQGIDEKEWKKHSRELAFLAY
;
A
#
# COMPACT_ATOMS: atom_id res chain seq x y z
N SER A 1 4.33 20.93 1.54
CA SER A 1 3.88 20.04 2.65
C SER A 1 4.07 20.77 3.98
N LEU A 2 3.14 20.55 4.90
CA LEU A 2 3.24 21.11 6.26
C LEU A 2 3.91 20.04 7.15
N THR A 3 5.21 20.15 7.31
CA THR A 3 5.97 19.26 8.19
C THR A 3 5.94 19.82 9.62
N PRO A 4 5.51 19.09 10.65
CA PRO A 4 5.51 19.58 12.02
C PRO A 4 6.93 19.67 12.56
N THR A 5 7.17 20.61 13.46
CA THR A 5 8.45 20.73 14.19
C THR A 5 8.64 19.57 15.16
N VAL A 6 7.55 19.11 15.76
CA VAL A 6 7.52 17.95 16.68
C VAL A 6 6.24 17.16 16.40
N ALA A 7 6.36 15.85 16.34
CA ALA A 7 5.22 14.93 16.29
C ALA A 7 5.22 14.04 17.55
N ILE A 8 4.08 13.96 18.24
CA ILE A 8 3.88 13.07 19.40
C ILE A 8 3.05 11.89 18.92
N VAL A 9 3.67 10.71 18.92
CA VAL A 9 3.05 9.45 18.48
C VAL A 9 2.65 8.66 19.73
N ASP A 10 1.41 8.88 20.19
CA ASP A 10 0.89 8.24 21.40
C ASP A 10 -0.13 7.16 21.03
N PRO A 11 0.17 5.87 21.25
CA PRO A 11 -0.75 4.77 20.92
C PRO A 11 -2.05 4.79 21.72
N ALA A 12 -2.11 5.47 22.85
CA ALA A 12 -3.35 5.62 23.63
C ALA A 12 -4.47 6.29 22.81
N LEU A 13 -4.12 7.17 21.88
CA LEU A 13 -5.08 7.88 21.02
C LEU A 13 -5.75 6.98 19.97
N VAL A 14 -5.21 5.80 19.69
CA VAL A 14 -5.73 4.89 18.65
C VAL A 14 -6.37 3.61 19.22
N LEU A 15 -6.42 3.44 20.55
CA LEU A 15 -6.98 2.24 21.18
C LEU A 15 -8.48 2.08 20.91
N THR A 16 -9.23 3.18 20.80
CA THR A 16 -10.68 3.18 20.61
C THR A 16 -11.10 3.22 19.13
N VAL A 17 -10.14 3.22 18.20
CA VAL A 17 -10.44 3.23 16.75
C VAL A 17 -11.18 1.94 16.39
N PRO A 18 -12.34 2.01 15.70
CA PRO A 18 -13.07 0.82 15.27
C PRO A 18 -12.23 -0.10 14.38
N GLY A 19 -12.44 -1.42 14.49
CA GLY A 19 -11.68 -2.40 13.70
C GLY A 19 -11.76 -2.17 12.18
N SER A 20 -12.93 -1.77 11.66
CA SER A 20 -13.09 -1.45 10.24
C SER A 20 -12.23 -0.26 9.79
N VAL A 21 -12.14 0.78 10.62
CA VAL A 21 -11.26 1.93 10.35
C VAL A 21 -9.79 1.52 10.44
N ALA A 22 -9.44 0.70 11.44
CA ALA A 22 -8.08 0.17 11.57
C ALA A 22 -7.66 -0.70 10.37
N ALA A 23 -8.61 -1.50 9.81
CA ALA A 23 -8.37 -2.28 8.60
C ALA A 23 -8.09 -1.37 7.40
N ASP A 24 -8.97 -0.41 7.13
CA ASP A 24 -8.84 0.51 6.00
C ASP A 24 -7.55 1.33 6.08
N THR A 25 -7.28 1.94 7.23
CA THR A 25 -6.07 2.76 7.42
C THR A 25 -4.79 1.93 7.47
N GLY A 26 -4.84 0.72 8.01
CA GLY A 26 -3.68 -0.17 8.05
C GLY A 26 -3.28 -0.69 6.66
N MET A 27 -4.25 -1.01 5.81
CA MET A 27 -3.98 -1.36 4.41
C MET A 27 -3.49 -0.14 3.60
N ASP A 28 -3.93 1.05 3.97
CA ASP A 28 -3.40 2.30 3.41
C ASP A 28 -1.92 2.52 3.76
N VAL A 29 -1.55 2.26 5.02
CA VAL A 29 -0.15 2.27 5.47
C VAL A 29 0.70 1.29 4.66
N LEU A 30 0.18 0.08 4.40
CA LEU A 30 0.86 -0.91 3.56
C LEU A 30 1.06 -0.38 2.14
N THR A 31 0.04 0.29 1.59
CA THR A 31 0.12 0.87 0.24
C THR A 31 1.14 2.01 0.20
N HIS A 32 1.13 2.92 1.17
CA HIS A 32 2.13 3.98 1.32
C HIS A 32 3.55 3.43 1.31
N ALA A 33 3.83 2.45 2.17
CA ALA A 33 5.16 1.86 2.30
C ALA A 33 5.59 1.10 1.04
N THR A 34 4.67 0.32 0.44
CA THR A 34 4.94 -0.44 -0.79
C THR A 34 5.27 0.49 -1.96
N GLU A 35 4.47 1.54 -2.17
CA GLU A 35 4.72 2.50 -3.25
C GLU A 35 5.98 3.32 -3.02
N ALA A 36 6.23 3.77 -1.79
CA ALA A 36 7.46 4.46 -1.45
C ALA A 36 8.71 3.60 -1.73
N TYR A 37 8.64 2.29 -1.43
CA TYR A 37 9.76 1.38 -1.63
C TYR A 37 10.11 1.20 -3.12
N VAL A 38 9.10 1.05 -3.99
CA VAL A 38 9.34 0.87 -5.45
C VAL A 38 9.43 2.18 -6.23
N SER A 39 9.27 3.30 -5.56
CA SER A 39 9.32 4.62 -6.20
C SER A 39 10.67 4.88 -6.87
N GLN A 40 10.65 5.62 -7.98
CA GLN A 40 11.87 6.11 -8.62
C GLN A 40 12.65 7.11 -7.75
N MET A 41 11.99 7.76 -6.78
CA MET A 41 12.59 8.69 -5.83
C MET A 41 13.07 8.00 -4.54
N ALA A 42 12.91 6.66 -4.44
CA ALA A 42 13.39 5.90 -3.30
C ALA A 42 14.91 6.03 -3.09
N SER A 43 15.33 5.90 -1.85
CA SER A 43 16.74 6.00 -1.43
C SER A 43 16.99 5.01 -0.30
N ASP A 44 18.25 4.75 0.04
CA ASP A 44 18.63 3.88 1.15
C ASP A 44 17.93 4.27 2.47
N PHE A 45 17.69 5.57 2.67
CA PHE A 45 16.97 6.08 3.85
C PHE A 45 15.49 5.73 3.81
N THR A 46 14.82 5.92 2.68
CA THR A 46 13.39 5.63 2.54
C THR A 46 13.11 4.16 2.43
N ASP A 47 14.02 3.38 1.85
CA ASP A 47 13.90 1.94 1.69
C ASP A 47 13.86 1.22 3.06
N GLY A 48 14.75 1.60 3.97
CA GLY A 48 14.74 1.05 5.34
C GLY A 48 13.46 1.36 6.09
N LEU A 49 12.93 2.57 5.97
CA LEU A 49 11.66 2.96 6.58
C LEU A 49 10.47 2.20 5.96
N ALA A 50 10.42 2.12 4.65
CA ALA A 50 9.34 1.43 3.93
C ALA A 50 9.29 -0.07 4.27
N LEU A 51 10.43 -0.76 4.24
CA LEU A 51 10.51 -2.18 4.61
C LEU A 51 10.09 -2.41 6.08
N GLN A 52 10.52 -1.55 7.01
CA GLN A 52 10.11 -1.64 8.39
C GLN A 52 8.59 -1.46 8.55
N ALA A 53 7.99 -0.50 7.86
CA ALA A 53 6.54 -0.31 7.89
C ALA A 53 5.78 -1.52 7.34
N ILE A 54 6.20 -2.07 6.19
CA ILE A 54 5.60 -3.28 5.61
C ILE A 54 5.65 -4.44 6.60
N LYS A 55 6.81 -4.68 7.21
CA LYS A 55 6.98 -5.74 8.22
C LYS A 55 6.02 -5.57 9.39
N LEU A 56 5.96 -4.38 9.98
CA LEU A 56 5.08 -4.08 11.10
C LEU A 56 3.60 -4.30 10.74
N VAL A 57 3.18 -3.93 9.54
CA VAL A 57 1.81 -4.15 9.07
C VAL A 57 1.49 -5.64 8.99
N PHE A 58 2.33 -6.44 8.33
CA PHE A 58 2.09 -7.89 8.21
C PHE A 58 2.08 -8.62 9.53
N GLU A 59 2.88 -8.16 10.50
CA GLU A 59 2.96 -8.78 11.83
C GLU A 59 1.81 -8.38 12.76
N ASN A 60 1.19 -7.19 12.57
CA ASN A 60 0.34 -6.61 13.61
C ASN A 60 -1.06 -6.20 13.15
N LEU A 61 -1.31 -5.98 11.84
CA LEU A 61 -2.57 -5.41 11.37
C LEU A 61 -3.78 -6.28 11.76
N GLU A 62 -3.70 -7.58 11.53
CA GLU A 62 -4.80 -8.50 11.83
C GLU A 62 -5.17 -8.48 13.32
N SER A 63 -4.19 -8.50 14.23
CA SER A 63 -4.42 -8.37 15.67
C SER A 63 -4.97 -7.00 16.04
N SER A 64 -4.43 -5.95 15.45
CA SER A 64 -4.92 -4.57 15.65
C SER A 64 -6.39 -4.40 15.26
N VAL A 65 -6.84 -5.11 14.21
CA VAL A 65 -8.24 -5.09 13.76
C VAL A 65 -9.15 -5.94 14.66
N LYS A 66 -8.73 -7.17 14.96
CA LYS A 66 -9.58 -8.17 15.63
C LYS A 66 -9.57 -8.05 17.15
N ASN A 67 -8.41 -7.79 17.73
CA ASN A 67 -8.21 -7.81 19.18
C ASN A 67 -8.13 -6.41 19.77
N ALA A 68 -7.71 -5.42 18.98
CA ALA A 68 -7.51 -4.03 19.39
C ALA A 68 -6.61 -3.90 20.64
N ASP A 69 -5.66 -4.85 20.82
CA ASP A 69 -4.75 -4.83 21.95
C ASP A 69 -3.72 -3.69 21.82
N PHE A 70 -3.19 -3.25 22.98
CA PHE A 70 -2.28 -2.11 23.04
C PHE A 70 -1.05 -2.29 22.17
N HIS A 71 -0.44 -3.48 22.20
CA HIS A 71 0.79 -3.75 21.46
C HIS A 71 0.59 -3.64 19.95
N SER A 72 -0.44 -4.32 19.40
CA SER A 72 -0.72 -4.27 17.96
C SER A 72 -1.12 -2.86 17.50
N ARG A 73 -1.88 -2.12 18.33
CA ARG A 73 -2.23 -0.72 18.06
C ARG A 73 -1.00 0.19 18.04
N GLU A 74 -0.10 0.02 19.01
CA GLU A 74 1.18 0.74 19.03
C GLU A 74 1.99 0.46 17.76
N LYS A 75 2.15 -0.80 17.38
CA LYS A 75 2.94 -1.18 16.20
C LYS A 75 2.35 -0.61 14.91
N MET A 76 1.02 -0.64 14.77
CA MET A 76 0.34 -0.05 13.61
C MET A 76 0.45 1.48 13.59
N HIS A 77 0.36 2.14 14.74
CA HIS A 77 0.54 3.59 14.86
C HIS A 77 1.97 4.01 14.48
N ASN A 78 2.96 3.25 14.95
CA ASN A 78 4.36 3.43 14.55
C ASN A 78 4.56 3.17 13.04
N ALA A 79 3.97 2.09 12.49
CA ALA A 79 4.05 1.78 11.07
C ALA A 79 3.50 2.91 10.20
N SER A 80 2.38 3.51 10.60
CA SER A 80 1.79 4.67 9.91
C SER A 80 2.75 5.86 9.86
N THR A 81 3.37 6.18 10.99
CA THR A 81 4.35 7.27 11.08
C THR A 81 5.59 6.98 10.21
N ILE A 82 6.13 5.76 10.31
CA ILE A 82 7.32 5.33 9.55
C ILE A 82 7.04 5.36 8.03
N ALA A 83 5.87 4.85 7.61
CA ALA A 83 5.46 4.93 6.20
C ALA A 83 5.31 6.39 5.74
N GLY A 84 4.78 7.26 6.61
CA GLY A 84 4.70 8.70 6.38
C GLY A 84 6.06 9.35 6.11
N MET A 85 7.07 8.98 6.91
CA MET A 85 8.44 9.46 6.73
C MET A 85 9.06 8.94 5.42
N ALA A 86 8.74 7.71 5.01
CA ALA A 86 9.21 7.13 3.76
C ALA A 86 8.62 7.86 2.55
N PHE A 87 7.28 7.91 2.43
CA PHE A 87 6.65 8.49 1.25
C PHE A 87 6.76 10.01 1.16
N ALA A 88 6.91 10.72 2.28
CA ALA A 88 7.16 12.16 2.26
C ALA A 88 8.43 12.53 1.47
N ASN A 89 9.38 11.60 1.35
CA ASN A 89 10.63 11.77 0.62
C ASN A 89 10.68 10.99 -0.71
N ALA A 90 10.06 9.80 -0.76
CA ALA A 90 10.06 8.93 -1.94
C ALA A 90 8.84 9.14 -2.86
N PHE A 91 7.83 9.87 -2.41
CA PHE A 91 6.54 10.03 -3.06
C PHE A 91 5.74 8.70 -3.15
N LEU A 92 4.57 8.77 -3.79
CA LEU A 92 3.65 7.68 -3.99
C LEU A 92 3.56 7.30 -5.47
N GLY A 93 2.82 6.26 -5.78
CA GLY A 93 2.69 5.72 -7.11
C GLY A 93 1.25 5.74 -7.63
N ILE A 94 1.00 4.83 -8.58
CA ILE A 94 -0.26 4.77 -9.34
C ILE A 94 -1.45 4.28 -8.48
N SER A 95 -1.22 3.52 -7.40
CA SER A 95 -2.31 3.07 -6.52
C SER A 95 -3.01 4.27 -5.89
N HIS A 96 -2.25 5.16 -5.25
CA HIS A 96 -2.78 6.38 -4.66
C HIS A 96 -3.38 7.31 -5.71
N SER A 97 -2.73 7.45 -6.87
CA SER A 97 -3.27 8.27 -7.96
C SER A 97 -4.64 7.78 -8.42
N MET A 98 -4.81 6.48 -8.63
CA MET A 98 -6.11 5.88 -8.96
C MET A 98 -7.11 5.97 -7.81
N ALA A 99 -6.69 5.71 -6.57
CA ALA A 99 -7.56 5.76 -5.40
C ALA A 99 -8.18 7.15 -5.20
N HIS A 100 -7.42 8.23 -5.42
CA HIS A 100 -7.95 9.59 -5.38
C HIS A 100 -9.04 9.83 -6.42
N LYS A 101 -8.86 9.34 -7.66
CA LYS A 101 -9.84 9.52 -8.74
C LYS A 101 -11.10 8.68 -8.51
N ILE A 102 -10.93 7.41 -8.12
CA ILE A 102 -12.02 6.50 -7.80
C ILE A 102 -12.80 7.02 -6.60
N GLY A 103 -12.11 7.44 -5.53
CA GLY A 103 -12.73 7.99 -4.33
C GLY A 103 -13.53 9.26 -4.61
N ALA A 104 -13.02 10.15 -5.44
CA ALA A 104 -13.74 11.37 -5.86
C ALA A 104 -14.99 11.05 -6.69
N GLN A 105 -14.93 10.06 -7.58
CA GLN A 105 -16.04 9.71 -8.48
C GLN A 105 -17.13 8.89 -7.79
N PHE A 106 -16.73 7.91 -6.94
CA PHE A 106 -17.64 6.92 -6.37
C PHE A 106 -17.82 7.04 -4.86
N HIS A 107 -17.18 8.03 -4.23
CA HIS A 107 -17.24 8.27 -2.78
C HIS A 107 -16.79 7.06 -1.95
N THR A 108 -15.80 6.31 -2.44
CA THR A 108 -15.24 5.16 -1.73
C THR A 108 -14.27 5.58 -0.63
N ILE A 109 -14.12 4.72 0.39
CA ILE A 109 -13.15 4.94 1.47
C ILE A 109 -11.74 4.80 0.91
N HIS A 110 -10.89 5.82 1.11
CA HIS A 110 -9.56 5.92 0.51
C HIS A 110 -8.68 4.70 0.78
N GLY A 111 -8.47 4.33 2.03
CA GLY A 111 -7.62 3.20 2.39
C GLY A 111 -8.14 1.87 1.87
N ARG A 112 -9.46 1.66 1.86
CA ARG A 112 -10.08 0.48 1.26
C ARG A 112 -9.89 0.42 -0.25
N THR A 113 -9.99 1.56 -0.92
CA THR A 113 -9.74 1.67 -2.36
C THR A 113 -8.30 1.30 -2.68
N ASN A 114 -7.34 1.81 -1.91
CA ASN A 114 -5.94 1.43 -2.02
C ASN A 114 -5.72 -0.07 -1.76
N ALA A 115 -6.36 -0.65 -0.73
CA ALA A 115 -6.28 -2.09 -0.45
C ALA A 115 -6.69 -2.94 -1.65
N ILE A 116 -7.82 -2.59 -2.30
CA ILE A 116 -8.34 -3.31 -3.47
C ILE A 116 -7.40 -3.18 -4.68
N LEU A 117 -6.83 -1.99 -4.88
CA LEU A 117 -5.96 -1.70 -6.03
C LEU A 117 -4.56 -2.32 -5.89
N LEU A 118 -4.00 -2.33 -4.68
CA LEU A 118 -2.60 -2.65 -4.45
C LEU A 118 -2.15 -3.99 -5.05
N PRO A 119 -2.88 -5.11 -4.93
CA PRO A 119 -2.46 -6.37 -5.56
C PRO A 119 -2.32 -6.30 -7.08
N TYR A 120 -3.16 -5.52 -7.74
CA TYR A 120 -3.10 -5.31 -9.18
C TYR A 120 -1.93 -4.39 -9.56
N VAL A 121 -1.68 -3.35 -8.76
CA VAL A 121 -0.57 -2.43 -8.96
C VAL A 121 0.77 -3.14 -8.75
N ILE A 122 0.88 -4.03 -7.77
CA ILE A 122 2.08 -4.86 -7.57
C ILE A 122 2.39 -5.68 -8.83
N ARG A 123 1.39 -6.36 -9.41
CA ARG A 123 1.55 -7.13 -10.65
C ARG A 123 1.92 -6.25 -11.82
N TYR A 124 1.25 -5.11 -11.97
CA TYR A 124 1.54 -4.14 -13.03
C TYR A 124 2.98 -3.62 -12.93
N ASN A 125 3.38 -3.13 -11.77
CA ASN A 125 4.74 -2.64 -11.53
C ASN A 125 5.78 -3.76 -11.52
N GLY A 126 5.43 -4.99 -11.20
CA GLY A 126 6.34 -6.14 -11.22
C GLY A 126 6.58 -6.70 -12.61
N THR A 127 5.81 -6.28 -13.62
CA THR A 127 5.99 -6.71 -15.00
C THR A 127 7.00 -5.81 -15.70
N ARG A 128 8.15 -6.36 -16.10
CA ARG A 128 9.16 -5.60 -16.84
C ARG A 128 8.61 -5.15 -18.19
N PRO A 129 8.56 -3.84 -18.47
CA PRO A 129 8.11 -3.36 -19.76
C PRO A 129 9.14 -3.66 -20.86
N ALA A 130 8.67 -3.95 -22.08
CA ALA A 130 9.54 -4.18 -23.24
C ALA A 130 10.39 -2.94 -23.63
N LYS A 131 9.92 -1.75 -23.24
CA LYS A 131 10.63 -0.48 -23.41
C LYS A 131 10.52 0.30 -22.10
N THR A 132 11.66 0.65 -21.53
CA THR A 132 11.75 1.55 -20.38
C THR A 132 12.09 2.96 -20.83
N ALA A 133 11.27 3.94 -20.44
CA ALA A 133 11.74 5.32 -20.43
C ALA A 133 12.68 5.46 -19.23
N THR A 134 13.94 5.66 -19.48
CA THR A 134 14.92 5.90 -18.42
C THR A 134 14.70 7.29 -17.82
N TRP A 135 14.37 7.33 -16.54
CA TRP A 135 14.43 8.55 -15.74
C TRP A 135 15.88 8.72 -15.22
N PRO A 136 16.35 9.95 -14.99
CA PRO A 136 17.78 10.20 -14.69
C PRO A 136 18.39 9.39 -13.56
N LYS A 137 17.60 8.86 -12.63
CA LYS A 137 18.10 8.13 -11.46
C LYS A 137 18.29 6.64 -11.70
N TYR A 138 17.49 6.03 -12.61
CA TYR A 138 17.54 4.61 -12.88
C TYR A 138 17.75 4.35 -14.37
N ASN A 139 18.79 3.60 -14.69
CA ASN A 139 19.10 3.12 -16.03
C ASN A 139 18.45 1.76 -16.34
N TYR A 140 17.76 1.18 -15.40
CA TYR A 140 17.03 -0.08 -15.58
C TYR A 140 15.82 -0.18 -14.62
N TYR A 141 14.89 -1.07 -14.95
CA TYR A 141 13.70 -1.33 -14.17
C TYR A 141 14.02 -2.19 -12.95
N ARG A 142 13.54 -1.82 -11.76
CA ARG A 142 13.89 -2.48 -10.50
C ARG A 142 12.69 -2.92 -9.64
N ALA A 143 11.47 -2.62 -10.04
CA ALA A 143 10.33 -2.85 -9.16
C ALA A 143 10.12 -4.33 -8.84
N ASP A 144 10.34 -5.22 -9.81
CA ASP A 144 10.27 -6.66 -9.64
C ASP A 144 11.31 -7.19 -8.62
N GLU A 145 12.54 -6.70 -8.70
CA GLU A 145 13.61 -7.03 -7.74
C GLU A 145 13.27 -6.52 -6.33
N LYS A 146 12.75 -5.31 -6.22
CA LYS A 146 12.31 -4.74 -4.95
C LYS A 146 11.13 -5.50 -4.33
N TYR A 147 10.18 -5.97 -5.13
CA TYR A 147 9.13 -6.86 -4.63
C TYR A 147 9.69 -8.23 -4.18
N GLN A 148 10.75 -8.72 -4.83
CA GLN A 148 11.44 -9.92 -4.38
C GLN A 148 12.11 -9.71 -3.02
N ASP A 149 12.67 -8.54 -2.74
CA ASP A 149 13.22 -8.20 -1.43
C ASP A 149 12.13 -8.17 -0.34
N ILE A 150 10.96 -7.58 -0.64
CA ILE A 150 9.80 -7.62 0.27
C ILE A 150 9.37 -9.07 0.53
N ALA A 151 9.22 -9.87 -0.52
CA ALA A 151 8.81 -11.26 -0.38
C ALA A 151 9.80 -12.07 0.47
N ARG A 152 11.11 -11.86 0.26
CA ARG A 152 12.18 -12.50 1.07
C ARG A 152 12.10 -12.08 2.53
N MET A 153 11.90 -10.80 2.82
CA MET A 153 11.75 -10.28 4.19
C MET A 153 10.55 -10.90 4.90
N LEU A 154 9.44 -11.13 4.17
CA LEU A 154 8.21 -11.71 4.70
C LEU A 154 8.22 -13.26 4.71
N GLY A 155 9.27 -13.91 4.24
CA GLY A 155 9.34 -15.37 4.14
C GLY A 155 8.39 -15.97 3.09
N LEU A 156 8.02 -15.21 2.08
CA LEU A 156 7.16 -15.66 0.97
C LEU A 156 8.00 -16.36 -0.12
N PRO A 157 7.37 -17.15 -1.02
CA PRO A 157 8.02 -17.68 -2.21
C PRO A 157 8.66 -16.55 -3.03
N CYS A 158 9.97 -16.68 -3.32
CA CYS A 158 10.73 -15.62 -3.97
C CYS A 158 11.96 -16.15 -4.74
N SER A 159 11.86 -17.34 -5.31
CA SER A 159 12.98 -17.93 -6.08
C SER A 159 13.28 -17.13 -7.35
N THR A 160 12.25 -16.55 -7.96
CA THR A 160 12.38 -15.59 -9.06
C THR A 160 11.63 -14.29 -8.73
N PRO A 161 11.96 -13.17 -9.40
CA PRO A 161 11.20 -11.93 -9.24
C PRO A 161 9.70 -12.09 -9.56
N GLU A 162 9.36 -12.86 -10.60
CA GLU A 162 7.97 -13.10 -11.03
C GLU A 162 7.20 -13.88 -9.97
N GLU A 163 7.80 -14.93 -9.39
CA GLU A 163 7.22 -15.68 -8.27
C GLU A 163 6.99 -14.78 -7.06
N ALA A 164 7.95 -13.94 -6.74
CA ALA A 164 7.89 -13.02 -5.62
C ALA A 164 6.78 -11.95 -5.79
N VAL A 165 6.64 -11.40 -6.99
CA VAL A 165 5.58 -10.44 -7.33
C VAL A 165 4.21 -11.05 -7.10
N GLU A 166 3.98 -12.28 -7.58
CA GLU A 166 2.70 -12.95 -7.41
C GLU A 166 2.46 -13.33 -5.94
N ALA A 167 3.48 -13.85 -5.26
CA ALA A 167 3.39 -14.22 -3.85
C ALA A 167 3.08 -13.00 -2.96
N TYR A 168 3.72 -11.86 -3.22
CA TYR A 168 3.47 -10.65 -2.47
C TYR A 168 2.08 -10.07 -2.77
N ALA A 169 1.68 -9.99 -4.04
CA ALA A 169 0.34 -9.53 -4.41
C ALA A 169 -0.77 -10.39 -3.77
N LYS A 170 -0.57 -11.71 -3.74
CA LYS A 170 -1.47 -12.65 -3.07
C LYS A 170 -1.49 -12.42 -1.55
N ALA A 171 -0.35 -12.25 -0.91
CA ALA A 171 -0.25 -12.01 0.52
C ALA A 171 -0.96 -10.71 0.94
N VAL A 172 -0.86 -9.65 0.14
CA VAL A 172 -1.59 -8.39 0.34
C VAL A 172 -3.09 -8.59 0.24
N TYR A 173 -3.55 -9.31 -0.79
CA TYR A 173 -4.97 -9.63 -0.97
C TYR A 173 -5.53 -10.41 0.23
N GLU A 174 -4.85 -11.49 0.62
CA GLU A 174 -5.24 -12.32 1.77
C GLU A 174 -5.22 -11.57 3.10
N LEU A 175 -4.27 -10.63 3.29
CA LEU A 175 -4.25 -9.78 4.48
C LEU A 175 -5.49 -8.90 4.54
N GLY A 176 -5.90 -8.29 3.42
CA GLY A 176 -7.13 -7.51 3.33
C GLY A 176 -8.37 -8.35 3.72
N GLU A 177 -8.49 -9.57 3.17
CA GLU A 177 -9.58 -10.48 3.52
C GLU A 177 -9.57 -10.87 5.01
N ARG A 178 -8.40 -11.20 5.58
CA ARG A 178 -8.29 -11.52 7.02
C ARG A 178 -8.67 -10.34 7.92
N CYS A 179 -8.48 -9.11 7.45
CA CYS A 179 -8.91 -7.88 8.12
C CYS A 179 -10.38 -7.53 7.86
N GLY A 180 -11.14 -8.38 7.15
CA GLY A 180 -12.57 -8.19 6.90
C GLY A 180 -12.88 -7.22 5.76
N ILE A 181 -11.92 -6.93 4.88
CA ILE A 181 -12.16 -6.11 3.69
C ILE A 181 -12.61 -7.01 2.54
N GLU A 182 -13.77 -6.73 1.97
CA GLU A 182 -14.18 -7.34 0.70
C GLU A 182 -13.39 -6.72 -0.45
N MET A 183 -12.42 -7.48 -0.96
CA MET A 183 -11.37 -7.03 -1.88
C MET A 183 -11.87 -6.86 -3.32
N ASN A 184 -13.02 -6.19 -3.49
CA ASN A 184 -13.57 -5.87 -4.81
C ASN A 184 -14.47 -4.62 -4.77
N PHE A 185 -14.53 -3.88 -5.86
CA PHE A 185 -15.30 -2.64 -5.96
C PHE A 185 -16.82 -2.85 -6.00
N LYS A 186 -17.29 -4.01 -6.46
CA LYS A 186 -18.73 -4.32 -6.45
C LYS A 186 -19.27 -4.38 -5.03
N ALA A 187 -18.53 -5.00 -4.12
CA ALA A 187 -18.87 -5.05 -2.69
C ALA A 187 -18.81 -3.65 -2.02
N GLN A 188 -18.07 -2.72 -2.62
CA GLN A 188 -18.04 -1.32 -2.18
C GLN A 188 -19.21 -0.48 -2.76
N GLY A 189 -20.18 -1.12 -3.39
CA GLY A 189 -21.38 -0.47 -3.93
C GLY A 189 -21.21 0.18 -5.30
N ILE A 190 -20.09 -0.08 -5.99
CA ILE A 190 -19.89 0.45 -7.34
C ILE A 190 -20.61 -0.44 -8.35
N ASP A 191 -21.57 0.14 -9.07
CA ASP A 191 -22.27 -0.55 -10.16
C ASP A 191 -21.36 -0.79 -11.36
N GLU A 192 -21.47 -1.96 -11.98
CA GLU A 192 -20.61 -2.34 -13.11
C GLU A 192 -20.78 -1.44 -14.34
N LYS A 193 -21.99 -0.93 -14.60
CA LYS A 193 -22.25 -0.04 -15.73
C LYS A 193 -21.61 1.33 -15.50
N GLU A 194 -21.75 1.86 -14.28
CA GLU A 194 -21.10 3.13 -13.90
C GLU A 194 -19.57 2.98 -13.90
N TRP A 195 -19.04 1.83 -13.45
CA TRP A 195 -17.62 1.56 -13.56
C TRP A 195 -17.13 1.57 -15.02
N LYS A 196 -17.80 0.83 -15.90
CA LYS A 196 -17.45 0.79 -17.34
C LYS A 196 -17.52 2.15 -18.02
N LYS A 197 -18.45 2.99 -17.61
CA LYS A 197 -18.62 4.36 -18.15
C LYS A 197 -17.45 5.28 -17.78
N HIS A 198 -16.93 5.17 -16.55
CA HIS A 198 -15.95 6.12 -16.01
C HIS A 198 -14.51 5.58 -15.96
N SER A 199 -14.30 4.27 -15.94
CA SER A 199 -12.99 3.65 -15.69
C SER A 199 -11.88 4.12 -16.63
N ARG A 200 -12.20 4.34 -17.93
CA ARG A 200 -11.22 4.80 -18.92
C ARG A 200 -10.75 6.23 -18.63
N GLU A 201 -11.67 7.11 -18.30
CA GLU A 201 -11.39 8.50 -17.95
C GLU A 201 -10.58 8.57 -16.63
N LEU A 202 -11.01 7.81 -15.62
CA LEU A 202 -10.33 7.73 -14.33
C LEU A 202 -8.89 7.22 -14.48
N ALA A 203 -8.67 6.20 -15.33
CA ALA A 203 -7.34 5.71 -15.63
C ALA A 203 -6.48 6.79 -16.30
N PHE A 204 -7.01 7.52 -17.27
CA PHE A 204 -6.30 8.62 -17.95
C PHE A 204 -5.94 9.75 -16.97
N LEU A 205 -6.83 10.09 -16.04
CA LEU A 205 -6.59 11.14 -15.03
C LEU A 205 -5.64 10.69 -13.90
N ALA A 206 -5.34 9.41 -13.78
CA ALA A 206 -4.41 8.88 -12.79
C ALA A 206 -2.94 8.93 -13.25
N TYR A 207 -2.68 9.16 -14.53
CA TYR A 207 -1.36 9.40 -15.09
C TYR A 207 -1.10 10.91 -15.17
#